data_bcef87eb41705251269aa9a167653227
#
_entry.id   bcef87eb41705251269aa9a167653227
#
_cell.length_a   1.000
_cell.length_b   1.000
_cell.length_c   1.000
_cell.angle_alpha   90.00
_cell.angle_beta   90.00
_cell.angle_gamma   90.00
#
_symmetry.space_group_name_H-M   'P 1'
#
loop_
_entity.id
_entity.type
_entity.pdbx_description
1 polymer ?
#
loop_
_entity_poly.entity_id
_entity_poly.type
_entity_poly.pdbx_seq_one_letter_code
_entity_poly.pdbx_strand_id
1 'polypeptide(L)'
;MLNNFKILSIVTISLFTACSNNETNTNTTTAETEQTTVSTEDAFIKNVDAPKFKELIANGSGIILDVRTPEEVAAGHIENASTVNFYDEDFAQKIQLMDKSKEIYLYCKSGGRSAQAAEILKQNGFNKVYNLDGGIMAWEGNGYETIAEEQQADSKIQQMSLDDFKKLIDTKQPVLVDFHTVWCAPCRKMAPIIDELETAYKDKATVVRVDVDKSKEVGKAYEISGVPVFMLFKNGEVIWKHNGLIAKEELEKQLKTQL
;
A
#
# COMPACT_ATOMS: atom_id res chain seq x y z
N MET A 1 -46.75 -26.23 -36.43
CA MET A 1 -46.44 -25.94 -37.83
C MET A 1 -44.93 -26.01 -38.00
N LEU A 2 -44.57 -27.05 -38.65
CA LEU A 2 -43.35 -27.46 -39.28
C LEU A 2 -42.66 -26.31 -40.07
N ASN A 3 -41.35 -26.21 -40.04
CA ASN A 3 -40.54 -26.48 -41.22
C ASN A 3 -39.06 -26.62 -40.87
N ASN A 4 -38.57 -27.79 -41.20
CA ASN A 4 -37.16 -28.17 -41.32
C ASN A 4 -36.55 -27.52 -42.57
N PHE A 5 -35.23 -27.21 -42.52
CA PHE A 5 -34.39 -27.33 -43.70
C PHE A 5 -32.96 -27.78 -43.28
N LYS A 6 -32.66 -29.02 -43.67
CA LYS A 6 -31.32 -29.62 -43.79
C LYS A 6 -30.73 -29.20 -45.14
N ILE A 7 -29.41 -29.21 -45.26
CA ILE A 7 -28.55 -29.58 -46.41
C ILE A 7 -27.15 -29.14 -46.03
N LEU A 8 -26.22 -30.00 -45.81
CA LEU A 8 -25.41 -31.03 -46.49
C LEU A 8 -24.06 -30.50 -47.00
N SER A 9 -23.04 -31.05 -46.40
CA SER A 9 -21.65 -31.34 -46.80
C SER A 9 -21.07 -30.73 -48.08
N ILE A 10 -19.79 -30.39 -48.02
CA ILE A 10 -18.76 -30.92 -48.94
C ILE A 10 -17.37 -30.77 -48.29
N VAL A 11 -16.68 -31.92 -48.21
CA VAL A 11 -15.24 -32.11 -47.92
C VAL A 11 -14.49 -31.96 -49.22
N THR A 12 -13.38 -31.24 -49.23
CA THR A 12 -12.33 -31.48 -50.22
C THR A 12 -10.95 -31.38 -49.55
N ILE A 13 -10.31 -32.50 -49.50
CA ILE A 13 -8.90 -32.74 -49.23
C ILE A 13 -8.12 -32.42 -50.51
N SER A 14 -7.05 -31.66 -50.39
CA SER A 14 -6.00 -31.68 -51.41
C SER A 14 -4.62 -31.52 -50.72
N LEU A 15 -3.91 -32.63 -50.72
CA LEU A 15 -2.44 -32.64 -50.50
C LEU A 15 -1.76 -32.11 -51.78
N PHE A 16 -0.75 -31.31 -51.64
CA PHE A 16 0.39 -31.30 -52.56
C PHE A 16 1.68 -30.94 -51.84
N THR A 17 2.68 -31.73 -52.19
CA THR A 17 4.06 -31.87 -51.75
C THR A 17 4.98 -30.78 -52.25
N ALA A 18 5.95 -30.44 -51.42
CA ALA A 18 7.40 -30.19 -51.59
C ALA A 18 7.97 -29.44 -52.80
N CYS A 19 8.82 -28.53 -52.62
CA CYS A 19 10.27 -28.44 -52.85
C CYS A 19 10.76 -27.00 -52.99
N SER A 20 11.71 -26.64 -52.13
CA SER A 20 13.08 -26.13 -52.38
C SER A 20 13.31 -24.79 -53.11
N ASN A 21 14.05 -23.97 -52.39
CA ASN A 21 15.11 -23.03 -52.76
C ASN A 21 14.79 -21.60 -53.24
N ASN A 22 15.40 -20.76 -52.51
CA ASN A 22 16.38 -19.69 -52.79
C ASN A 22 15.93 -18.23 -52.58
N GLU A 23 16.65 -17.64 -51.63
CA GLU A 23 17.08 -16.25 -51.46
C GLU A 23 16.37 -15.12 -52.26
N THR A 24 15.79 -14.15 -51.53
CA THR A 24 16.24 -12.74 -51.69
C THR A 24 15.69 -11.89 -50.51
N ASN A 25 16.62 -11.13 -49.96
CA ASN A 25 16.49 -10.11 -48.93
C ASN A 25 15.47 -9.01 -49.31
N THR A 26 14.47 -8.76 -48.44
CA THR A 26 13.86 -7.41 -48.36
C THR A 26 13.48 -7.13 -46.93
N ASN A 27 14.15 -6.12 -46.35
CA ASN A 27 13.84 -5.54 -45.06
C ASN A 27 12.42 -5.00 -45.05
N THR A 28 11.56 -5.59 -44.20
CA THR A 28 10.33 -4.95 -43.74
C THR A 28 10.40 -4.85 -42.23
N THR A 29 10.62 -3.63 -41.73
CA THR A 29 10.57 -3.28 -40.32
C THR A 29 9.15 -3.44 -39.84
N THR A 30 8.89 -4.57 -39.16
CA THR A 30 7.68 -4.74 -38.38
C THR A 30 7.98 -4.25 -36.97
N ALA A 31 7.29 -3.19 -36.54
CA ALA A 31 7.33 -2.71 -35.18
C ALA A 31 6.71 -3.80 -34.28
N GLU A 32 7.55 -4.56 -33.61
CA GLU A 32 7.13 -5.43 -32.49
C GLU A 32 6.76 -4.51 -31.34
N THR A 33 5.48 -4.48 -31.05
CA THR A 33 4.96 -3.95 -29.80
C THR A 33 5.46 -4.89 -28.69
N GLU A 34 6.48 -4.48 -27.97
CA GLU A 34 6.88 -5.13 -26.73
C GLU A 34 5.70 -5.07 -25.75
N GLN A 35 4.91 -6.11 -25.73
CA GLN A 35 4.07 -6.41 -24.58
C GLN A 35 4.98 -6.72 -23.41
N THR A 36 5.18 -5.74 -22.54
CA THR A 36 5.77 -5.95 -21.22
C THR A 36 4.89 -6.95 -20.48
N THR A 37 5.22 -8.21 -20.55
CA THR A 37 4.67 -9.24 -19.68
C THR A 37 5.17 -8.91 -18.28
N VAL A 38 4.34 -8.25 -17.48
CA VAL A 38 4.50 -8.22 -16.03
C VAL A 38 4.42 -9.68 -15.60
N SER A 39 5.57 -10.27 -15.27
CA SER A 39 5.62 -11.57 -14.64
C SER A 39 4.84 -11.46 -13.32
N THR A 40 3.67 -12.04 -13.27
CA THR A 40 2.99 -12.30 -11.99
C THR A 40 3.86 -13.32 -11.27
N GLU A 41 4.82 -12.84 -10.46
CA GLU A 41 5.44 -13.71 -9.46
C GLU A 41 4.30 -14.28 -8.62
N ASP A 42 4.21 -15.59 -8.54
CA ASP A 42 3.14 -16.27 -7.81
C ASP A 42 3.09 -15.75 -6.36
N ALA A 43 1.90 -15.32 -5.93
CA ALA A 43 1.69 -14.83 -4.58
C ALA A 43 2.10 -15.91 -3.56
N PHE A 44 3.01 -15.60 -2.66
CA PHE A 44 3.53 -16.56 -1.69
C PHE A 44 3.45 -16.07 -0.25
N ILE A 45 3.27 -17.04 0.65
CA ILE A 45 3.50 -16.88 2.08
C ILE A 45 4.72 -17.72 2.41
N LYS A 46 5.72 -17.12 3.05
CA LYS A 46 6.96 -17.80 3.42
C LYS A 46 7.25 -17.60 4.91
N ASN A 47 7.31 -18.70 5.65
CA ASN A 47 7.82 -18.68 7.02
C ASN A 47 9.35 -18.56 6.98
N VAL A 48 9.89 -17.66 7.79
CA VAL A 48 11.32 -17.39 7.91
C VAL A 48 11.71 -17.33 9.38
N ASP A 49 12.91 -17.76 9.71
CA ASP A 49 13.48 -17.62 11.05
C ASP A 49 13.84 -16.16 11.39
N ALA A 50 14.14 -15.90 12.66
CA ALA A 50 14.44 -14.54 13.11
C ALA A 50 15.70 -13.92 12.45
N PRO A 51 16.81 -14.65 12.21
CA PRO A 51 17.95 -14.12 11.46
C PRO A 51 17.58 -13.68 10.05
N LYS A 52 16.82 -14.51 9.32
CA LYS A 52 16.38 -14.18 7.96
C LYS A 52 15.37 -13.06 7.93
N PHE A 53 14.47 -13.01 8.90
CA PHE A 53 13.52 -11.91 9.05
C PHE A 53 14.24 -10.59 9.28
N LYS A 54 15.26 -10.58 10.16
CA LYS A 54 16.10 -9.38 10.40
C LYS A 54 16.81 -8.91 9.14
N GLU A 55 17.38 -9.83 8.36
CA GLU A 55 18.02 -9.50 7.08
C GLU A 55 17.02 -8.86 6.11
N LEU A 56 15.82 -9.44 5.98
CA LEU A 56 14.78 -8.93 5.08
C LEU A 56 14.32 -7.52 5.45
N ILE A 57 14.04 -7.25 6.72
CA ILE A 57 13.59 -5.92 7.16
C ILE A 57 14.70 -4.87 7.08
N ALA A 58 15.96 -5.25 7.22
CA ALA A 58 17.10 -4.34 7.10
C ALA A 58 17.35 -3.88 5.65
N ASN A 59 17.12 -4.77 4.68
CA ASN A 59 17.40 -4.52 3.27
C ASN A 59 16.14 -4.16 2.48
N GLY A 60 14.95 -4.44 3.02
CA GLY A 60 13.68 -4.29 2.34
C GLY A 60 13.06 -2.90 2.50
N SER A 61 12.28 -2.52 1.49
CA SER A 61 11.39 -1.36 1.53
C SER A 61 9.94 -1.76 1.85
N GLY A 62 9.76 -2.97 2.41
CA GLY A 62 8.46 -3.52 2.75
C GLY A 62 7.86 -2.94 4.05
N ILE A 63 6.73 -3.45 4.43
CA ILE A 63 6.00 -3.05 5.63
C ILE A 63 6.20 -4.10 6.70
N ILE A 64 6.75 -3.74 7.86
CA ILE A 64 6.78 -4.59 9.04
C ILE A 64 5.41 -4.48 9.70
N LEU A 65 4.74 -5.60 9.92
CA LEU A 65 3.39 -5.64 10.46
C LEU A 65 3.31 -6.50 11.73
N ASP A 66 3.01 -5.85 12.85
CA ASP A 66 2.70 -6.48 14.12
C ASP A 66 1.18 -6.67 14.24
N VAL A 67 0.73 -7.92 14.39
CA VAL A 67 -0.70 -8.22 14.53
C VAL A 67 -1.09 -8.62 15.96
N ARG A 68 -0.31 -8.16 16.95
CA ARG A 68 -0.59 -8.34 18.37
C ARG A 68 -1.59 -7.30 18.90
N THR A 69 -2.03 -7.52 20.15
CA THR A 69 -2.89 -6.54 20.83
C THR A 69 -2.11 -5.28 21.22
N PRO A 70 -2.80 -4.14 21.43
CA PRO A 70 -2.14 -2.90 21.86
C PRO A 70 -1.26 -3.04 23.11
N GLU A 71 -1.71 -3.86 24.08
CA GLU A 71 -0.97 -4.11 25.33
C GLU A 71 0.32 -4.89 25.07
N GLU A 72 0.28 -5.88 24.17
CA GLU A 72 1.47 -6.62 23.76
C GLU A 72 2.47 -5.73 23.00
N VAL A 73 1.98 -4.83 22.16
CA VAL A 73 2.81 -3.87 21.40
C VAL A 73 3.46 -2.85 22.34
N ALA A 74 2.70 -2.31 23.29
CA ALA A 74 3.20 -1.36 24.29
C ALA A 74 4.34 -1.94 25.16
N ALA A 75 4.32 -3.23 25.41
CA ALA A 75 5.39 -3.91 26.16
C ALA A 75 6.71 -4.01 25.36
N GLY A 76 6.69 -3.83 24.06
CA GLY A 76 7.84 -3.84 23.16
C GLY A 76 7.47 -4.40 21.78
N HIS A 77 8.02 -3.82 20.73
CA HIS A 77 7.78 -4.24 19.33
C HIS A 77 9.04 -4.05 18.47
N ILE A 78 9.07 -4.68 17.30
CA ILE A 78 10.16 -4.49 16.35
C ILE A 78 10.09 -3.06 15.80
N GLU A 79 11.23 -2.38 15.80
CA GLU A 79 11.32 -0.99 15.35
C GLU A 79 10.69 -0.78 13.97
N ASN A 80 9.97 0.32 13.79
CA ASN A 80 9.25 0.68 12.56
C ASN A 80 8.09 -0.25 12.18
N ALA A 81 7.59 -1.09 13.08
CA ALA A 81 6.42 -1.90 12.81
C ALA A 81 5.13 -1.05 12.76
N SER A 82 4.33 -1.27 11.74
CA SER A 82 2.90 -0.91 11.74
C SER A 82 2.15 -1.91 12.63
N THR A 83 1.11 -1.46 13.32
CA THR A 83 0.44 -2.28 14.34
C THR A 83 -1.05 -2.38 14.05
N VAL A 84 -1.53 -3.58 13.69
CA VAL A 84 -2.96 -3.82 13.47
C VAL A 84 -3.36 -5.07 14.23
N ASN A 85 -4.16 -4.90 15.28
CA ASN A 85 -4.57 -6.01 16.11
C ASN A 85 -5.41 -7.03 15.30
N PHE A 86 -4.96 -8.29 15.29
CA PHE A 86 -5.62 -9.38 14.56
C PHE A 86 -7.07 -9.62 14.98
N TYR A 87 -7.41 -9.31 16.24
CA TYR A 87 -8.75 -9.51 16.81
C TYR A 87 -9.71 -8.36 16.53
N ASP A 88 -9.26 -7.27 15.92
CA ASP A 88 -10.17 -6.17 15.56
C ASP A 88 -11.14 -6.61 14.47
N GLU A 89 -12.42 -6.29 14.64
CA GLU A 89 -13.47 -6.59 13.65
C GLU A 89 -13.18 -5.97 12.28
N ASP A 90 -12.45 -4.86 12.26
CA ASP A 90 -12.06 -4.13 11.05
C ASP A 90 -10.63 -4.43 10.56
N PHE A 91 -10.00 -5.55 11.06
CA PHE A 91 -8.66 -5.96 10.63
C PHE A 91 -8.50 -6.00 9.11
N ALA A 92 -9.46 -6.65 8.42
CA ALA A 92 -9.42 -6.78 6.96
C ALA A 92 -9.54 -5.42 6.24
N GLN A 93 -10.31 -4.48 6.79
CA GLN A 93 -10.42 -3.12 6.24
C GLN A 93 -9.13 -2.32 6.44
N LYS A 94 -8.50 -2.42 7.61
CA LYS A 94 -7.24 -1.73 7.93
C LYS A 94 -6.11 -2.17 7.02
N ILE A 95 -5.93 -3.49 6.80
CA ILE A 95 -4.88 -3.97 5.91
C ILE A 95 -5.08 -3.54 4.45
N GLN A 96 -6.32 -3.28 3.99
CA GLN A 96 -6.58 -2.76 2.65
C GLN A 96 -6.02 -1.33 2.43
N LEU A 97 -5.73 -0.58 3.50
CA LEU A 97 -5.07 0.72 3.46
C LEU A 97 -3.54 0.62 3.39
N MET A 98 -2.99 -0.58 3.31
CA MET A 98 -1.55 -0.80 3.10
C MET A 98 -1.24 -0.89 1.61
N ASP A 99 -0.06 -0.44 1.22
CA ASP A 99 0.42 -0.55 -0.16
C ASP A 99 0.66 -2.02 -0.55
N LYS A 100 -0.20 -2.56 -1.40
CA LYS A 100 -0.17 -3.96 -1.84
C LYS A 100 0.99 -4.31 -2.75
N SER A 101 1.70 -3.31 -3.28
CA SER A 101 2.93 -3.51 -4.05
C SER A 101 4.14 -3.84 -3.17
N LYS A 102 4.02 -3.62 -1.86
CA LYS A 102 5.08 -3.84 -0.89
C LYS A 102 5.09 -5.28 -0.37
N GLU A 103 6.28 -5.73 -0.01
CA GLU A 103 6.44 -6.96 0.76
C GLU A 103 5.95 -6.72 2.20
N ILE A 104 5.32 -7.72 2.80
CA ILE A 104 4.86 -7.67 4.19
C ILE A 104 5.75 -8.58 5.03
N TYR A 105 6.35 -8.02 6.05
CA TYR A 105 7.12 -8.72 7.08
C TYR A 105 6.26 -8.83 8.33
N LEU A 106 5.63 -9.96 8.51
CA LEU A 106 4.52 -10.16 9.43
C LEU A 106 4.96 -10.94 10.67
N TYR A 107 4.51 -10.51 11.84
CA TYR A 107 4.71 -11.26 13.08
C TYR A 107 3.59 -11.09 14.09
N CYS A 108 3.52 -12.02 15.03
CA CYS A 108 2.74 -11.90 16.26
C CYS A 108 3.59 -12.34 17.46
N LYS A 109 2.96 -12.81 18.54
CA LYS A 109 3.70 -13.30 19.73
C LYS A 109 4.54 -14.54 19.43
N SER A 110 3.91 -15.58 18.83
CA SER A 110 4.49 -16.91 18.66
C SER A 110 4.27 -17.55 17.28
N GLY A 111 3.79 -16.78 16.28
CA GLY A 111 3.58 -17.23 14.90
C GLY A 111 2.15 -17.63 14.53
N GLY A 112 1.28 -17.97 15.48
CA GLY A 112 -0.07 -18.51 15.19
C GLY A 112 -1.05 -17.49 14.61
N ARG A 113 -1.19 -16.30 15.21
CA ARG A 113 -2.04 -15.22 14.69
C ARG A 113 -1.52 -14.68 13.36
N SER A 114 -0.21 -14.51 13.24
CA SER A 114 0.41 -14.01 12.02
C SER A 114 0.29 -14.99 10.87
N ALA A 115 0.31 -16.29 11.09
CA ALA A 115 0.03 -17.29 10.05
C ALA A 115 -1.40 -17.14 9.49
N GLN A 116 -2.40 -16.93 10.35
CA GLN A 116 -3.78 -16.68 9.92
C GLN A 116 -3.92 -15.32 9.20
N ALA A 117 -3.25 -14.27 9.73
CA ALA A 117 -3.22 -12.97 9.11
C ALA A 117 -2.56 -13.00 7.71
N ALA A 118 -1.53 -13.83 7.51
CA ALA A 118 -0.88 -14.01 6.21
C ALA A 118 -1.86 -14.52 5.14
N GLU A 119 -2.73 -15.46 5.49
CA GLU A 119 -3.76 -15.95 4.58
C GLU A 119 -4.78 -14.85 4.23
N ILE A 120 -5.19 -14.03 5.21
CA ILE A 120 -6.08 -12.89 4.96
C ILE A 120 -5.39 -11.86 4.05
N LEU A 121 -4.12 -11.55 4.28
CA LEU A 121 -3.33 -10.66 3.43
C LEU A 121 -3.30 -11.17 1.99
N LYS A 122 -3.00 -12.45 1.78
CA LYS A 122 -2.99 -13.07 0.45
C LYS A 122 -4.34 -12.96 -0.24
N GLN A 123 -5.44 -13.26 0.46
CA GLN A 123 -6.81 -13.14 -0.08
C GLN A 123 -7.16 -11.68 -0.43
N ASN A 124 -6.51 -10.70 0.18
CA ASN A 124 -6.68 -9.28 -0.09
C ASN A 124 -5.67 -8.71 -1.11
N GLY A 125 -4.93 -9.58 -1.81
CA GLY A 125 -4.09 -9.21 -2.94
C GLY A 125 -2.66 -8.79 -2.60
N PHE A 126 -2.17 -9.13 -1.40
CA PHE A 126 -0.74 -9.01 -1.09
C PHE A 126 0.03 -10.20 -1.68
N ASN A 127 1.04 -9.93 -2.48
CA ASN A 127 1.72 -10.97 -3.24
C ASN A 127 2.90 -11.60 -2.50
N LYS A 128 3.57 -10.87 -1.60
CA LYS A 128 4.78 -11.32 -0.91
C LYS A 128 4.64 -11.11 0.59
N VAL A 129 4.42 -12.20 1.33
CA VAL A 129 4.25 -12.18 2.79
C VAL A 129 5.29 -13.09 3.44
N TYR A 130 6.14 -12.52 4.27
CA TYR A 130 7.12 -13.24 5.09
C TYR A 130 6.63 -13.27 6.53
N ASN A 131 6.33 -14.44 7.04
CA ASN A 131 5.88 -14.64 8.41
C ASN A 131 7.07 -15.05 9.29
N LEU A 132 7.30 -14.34 10.39
CA LEU A 132 8.32 -14.66 11.37
C LEU A 132 7.90 -15.91 12.15
N ASP A 133 8.62 -17.01 11.92
CA ASP A 133 8.42 -18.25 12.66
C ASP A 133 8.79 -18.07 14.14
N GLY A 134 7.91 -18.55 15.03
CA GLY A 134 8.04 -18.31 16.48
C GLY A 134 7.74 -16.86 16.92
N GLY A 135 7.42 -15.93 16.00
CA GLY A 135 7.02 -14.55 16.29
C GLY A 135 8.06 -13.73 17.07
N ILE A 136 7.59 -12.71 17.82
CA ILE A 136 8.48 -11.84 18.59
C ILE A 136 9.27 -12.60 19.66
N MET A 137 8.74 -13.72 20.15
CA MET A 137 9.48 -14.57 21.10
C MET A 137 10.74 -15.15 20.46
N ALA A 138 10.70 -15.56 19.19
CA ALA A 138 11.89 -16.01 18.47
C ALA A 138 12.85 -14.86 18.16
N TRP A 139 12.32 -13.65 17.86
CA TRP A 139 13.11 -12.44 17.69
C TRP A 139 13.94 -12.12 18.94
N GLU A 140 13.28 -12.03 20.09
CA GLU A 140 13.91 -11.78 21.40
C GLU A 140 14.85 -12.92 21.82
N GLY A 141 14.46 -14.17 21.56
CA GLY A 141 15.28 -15.36 21.82
C GLY A 141 16.58 -15.41 21.03
N ASN A 142 16.66 -14.69 19.88
CA ASN A 142 17.89 -14.48 19.12
C ASN A 142 18.69 -13.25 19.59
N GLY A 143 18.29 -12.61 20.70
CA GLY A 143 18.96 -11.42 21.24
C GLY A 143 18.73 -10.14 20.44
N TYR A 144 17.67 -10.06 19.65
CA TYR A 144 17.32 -8.86 18.91
C TYR A 144 16.46 -7.93 19.76
N GLU A 145 16.73 -6.63 19.65
CA GLU A 145 16.09 -5.63 20.47
C GLU A 145 14.64 -5.35 20.01
N THR A 146 13.82 -4.99 20.98
CA THR A 146 12.48 -4.41 20.79
C THR A 146 12.46 -3.02 21.39
N ILE A 147 11.61 -2.15 20.84
CA ILE A 147 11.41 -0.80 21.38
C ILE A 147 10.03 -0.71 22.01
N ALA A 148 9.91 -0.03 23.14
CA ALA A 148 8.64 0.40 23.70
C ALA A 148 8.39 1.83 23.22
N GLU A 149 7.35 2.03 22.41
CA GLU A 149 6.89 3.39 22.10
C GLU A 149 5.81 3.77 23.11
N GLU A 150 5.99 4.92 23.77
CA GLU A 150 4.84 5.59 24.35
C GLU A 150 3.87 5.91 23.21
N GLN A 151 2.69 5.31 23.26
CA GLN A 151 1.62 5.65 22.30
C GLN A 151 1.28 7.12 22.53
N GLN A 152 1.91 8.01 21.76
CA GLN A 152 1.46 9.38 21.68
C GLN A 152 0.10 9.33 20.97
N ALA A 153 -0.96 9.32 21.79
CA ALA A 153 -2.29 9.62 21.31
C ALA A 153 -2.23 11.02 20.70
N ASP A 154 -2.15 11.09 19.39
CA ASP A 154 -2.15 12.37 18.69
C ASP A 154 -3.51 13.01 18.91
N SER A 155 -3.59 13.89 19.93
CA SER A 155 -4.82 14.57 20.36
C SER A 155 -5.37 15.51 19.28
N LYS A 156 -4.62 15.77 18.23
CA LYS A 156 -5.04 16.58 17.07
C LYS A 156 -5.87 15.80 16.05
N ILE A 157 -5.91 14.45 16.14
CA ILE A 157 -6.60 13.61 15.16
C ILE A 157 -8.09 13.58 15.49
N GLN A 158 -8.87 14.36 14.77
CA GLN A 158 -10.33 14.36 14.85
C GLN A 158 -10.92 13.56 13.68
N GLN A 159 -12.06 12.92 13.95
CA GLN A 159 -12.92 12.41 12.88
C GLN A 159 -13.45 13.59 12.07
N MET A 160 -13.30 13.54 10.75
CA MET A 160 -13.77 14.58 9.83
C MET A 160 -14.88 14.02 8.94
N SER A 161 -16.03 14.71 8.88
CA SER A 161 -17.08 14.37 7.93
C SER A 161 -16.66 14.75 6.50
N LEU A 162 -17.25 14.10 5.50
CA LEU A 162 -16.99 14.46 4.10
C LEU A 162 -17.38 15.91 3.79
N ASP A 163 -18.47 16.41 4.38
CA ASP A 163 -18.93 17.78 4.17
C ASP A 163 -17.99 18.81 4.79
N ASP A 164 -17.44 18.54 5.98
CA ASP A 164 -16.46 19.42 6.61
C ASP A 164 -15.13 19.39 5.87
N PHE A 165 -14.74 18.23 5.38
CA PHE A 165 -13.56 18.10 4.52
C PHE A 165 -13.72 18.93 3.23
N LYS A 166 -14.86 18.84 2.55
CA LYS A 166 -15.12 19.64 1.35
C LYS A 166 -15.08 21.14 1.63
N LYS A 167 -15.63 21.61 2.77
CA LYS A 167 -15.52 23.01 3.18
C LYS A 167 -14.08 23.42 3.45
N LEU A 168 -13.28 22.54 4.07
CA LEU A 168 -11.88 22.79 4.36
C LEU A 168 -11.05 23.03 3.10
N ILE A 169 -11.28 22.25 2.04
CA ILE A 169 -10.51 22.34 0.79
C ILE A 169 -11.05 23.38 -0.20
N ASP A 170 -12.29 23.84 -0.02
CA ASP A 170 -12.94 24.87 -0.87
C ASP A 170 -12.44 26.27 -0.50
N THR A 171 -11.17 26.53 -0.76
CA THR A 171 -10.49 27.78 -0.46
C THR A 171 -9.48 28.15 -1.55
N LYS A 172 -9.23 29.48 -1.69
CA LYS A 172 -8.22 30.00 -2.60
C LYS A 172 -6.80 29.72 -2.15
N GLN A 173 -6.58 29.56 -0.84
CA GLN A 173 -5.29 29.15 -0.31
C GLN A 173 -5.04 27.67 -0.59
N PRO A 174 -3.80 27.25 -0.86
CA PRO A 174 -3.49 25.84 -1.00
C PRO A 174 -3.71 25.09 0.32
N VAL A 175 -4.26 23.87 0.23
CA VAL A 175 -4.49 22.97 1.36
C VAL A 175 -3.71 21.69 1.12
N LEU A 176 -2.66 21.46 1.90
CA LEU A 176 -1.92 20.20 1.93
C LEU A 176 -2.56 19.26 2.94
N VAL A 177 -2.98 18.08 2.47
CA VAL A 177 -3.59 17.04 3.30
C VAL A 177 -2.68 15.82 3.36
N ASP A 178 -2.34 15.38 4.58
CA ASP A 178 -1.72 14.10 4.88
C ASP A 178 -2.82 13.11 5.28
N PHE A 179 -3.16 12.20 4.37
CA PHE A 179 -4.04 11.07 4.68
C PHE A 179 -3.23 9.97 5.32
N HIS A 180 -3.55 9.66 6.56
CA HIS A 180 -2.79 8.75 7.39
C HIS A 180 -3.69 7.84 8.24
N THR A 181 -3.07 6.96 9.04
CA THR A 181 -3.69 6.25 10.16
C THR A 181 -2.70 6.19 11.32
N VAL A 182 -3.20 6.05 12.53
CA VAL A 182 -2.34 6.00 13.74
C VAL A 182 -1.45 4.76 13.79
N TRP A 183 -1.91 3.65 13.22
CA TRP A 183 -1.18 2.38 13.20
C TRP A 183 -0.10 2.29 12.09
N CYS A 184 -0.06 3.23 11.16
CA CYS A 184 0.85 3.21 10.02
C CYS A 184 2.23 3.77 10.41
N ALA A 185 3.25 2.91 10.48
CA ALA A 185 4.61 3.33 10.83
C ALA A 185 5.22 4.37 9.85
N PRO A 186 5.10 4.23 8.52
CA PRO A 186 5.52 5.28 7.60
C PRO A 186 4.83 6.62 7.87
N CYS A 187 3.54 6.62 8.24
CA CYS A 187 2.80 7.83 8.54
C CYS A 187 3.34 8.51 9.82
N ARG A 188 3.69 7.73 10.85
CA ARG A 188 4.32 8.27 12.08
C ARG A 188 5.66 8.97 11.78
N LYS A 189 6.45 8.47 10.83
CA LYS A 189 7.69 9.12 10.37
C LYS A 189 7.43 10.47 9.70
N MET A 190 6.31 10.61 9.00
CA MET A 190 5.94 11.87 8.33
C MET A 190 5.34 12.90 9.28
N ALA A 191 4.77 12.48 10.40
CA ALA A 191 4.06 13.35 11.33
C ALA A 191 4.85 14.61 11.75
N PRO A 192 6.10 14.52 12.24
CA PRO A 192 6.87 15.71 12.62
C PRO A 192 7.14 16.64 11.43
N ILE A 193 7.32 16.10 10.22
CA ILE A 193 7.51 16.90 9.01
C ILE A 193 6.24 17.71 8.70
N ILE A 194 5.08 17.10 8.83
CA ILE A 194 3.79 17.75 8.59
C ILE A 194 3.54 18.84 9.64
N ASP A 195 3.83 18.58 10.92
CA ASP A 195 3.72 19.57 12.00
C ASP A 195 4.63 20.79 11.77
N GLU A 196 5.86 20.57 11.28
CA GLU A 196 6.76 21.65 10.88
C GLU A 196 6.20 22.46 9.71
N LEU A 197 5.63 21.80 8.69
CA LEU A 197 5.01 22.49 7.56
C LEU A 197 3.76 23.26 7.98
N GLU A 198 2.89 22.70 8.83
CA GLU A 198 1.76 23.41 9.41
C GLU A 198 2.19 24.73 10.06
N THR A 199 3.24 24.66 10.86
CA THR A 199 3.79 25.85 11.55
C THR A 199 4.38 26.86 10.56
N ALA A 200 5.19 26.39 9.60
CA ALA A 200 5.93 27.25 8.67
C ALA A 200 5.03 27.96 7.64
N TYR A 201 3.88 27.37 7.31
CA TYR A 201 2.98 27.86 6.27
C TYR A 201 1.65 28.41 6.81
N LYS A 202 1.46 28.51 8.11
CA LYS A 202 0.23 28.87 8.81
C LYS A 202 -0.59 30.00 8.17
N ASP A 203 0.09 31.06 7.70
CA ASP A 203 -0.59 32.24 7.12
C ASP A 203 -0.71 32.21 5.59
N LYS A 204 -0.15 31.17 4.94
CA LYS A 204 -0.03 31.05 3.48
C LYS A 204 -0.75 29.86 2.91
N ALA A 205 -0.84 28.79 3.67
CA ALA A 205 -1.47 27.53 3.28
C ALA A 205 -2.07 26.86 4.52
N THR A 206 -3.04 26.01 4.32
CA THR A 206 -3.53 25.07 5.34
C THR A 206 -2.77 23.76 5.19
N VAL A 207 -2.21 23.26 6.27
CA VAL A 207 -1.61 21.91 6.32
C VAL A 207 -2.38 21.12 7.38
N VAL A 208 -2.91 19.95 7.02
CA VAL A 208 -3.79 19.18 7.90
C VAL A 208 -3.56 17.70 7.75
N ARG A 209 -3.77 16.95 8.83
CA ARG A 209 -3.71 15.49 8.86
C ARG A 209 -5.11 14.92 9.00
N VAL A 210 -5.46 13.94 8.17
CA VAL A 210 -6.76 13.27 8.15
C VAL A 210 -6.56 11.77 8.37
N ASP A 211 -7.07 11.27 9.51
CA ASP A 211 -7.08 9.85 9.79
C ASP A 211 -8.22 9.18 9.01
N VAL A 212 -7.86 8.39 8.00
CA VAL A 212 -8.84 7.74 7.11
C VAL A 212 -9.52 6.54 7.75
N ASP A 213 -9.01 6.00 8.85
CA ASP A 213 -9.71 5.01 9.67
C ASP A 213 -10.92 5.62 10.40
N LYS A 214 -10.74 6.84 10.89
CA LYS A 214 -11.80 7.61 11.56
C LYS A 214 -12.70 8.33 10.55
N SER A 215 -12.15 8.76 9.40
CA SER A 215 -12.82 9.55 8.36
C SER A 215 -13.06 8.71 7.10
N LYS A 216 -13.71 7.55 7.25
CA LYS A 216 -13.87 6.53 6.19
C LYS A 216 -14.54 7.08 4.92
N GLU A 217 -15.52 7.98 5.06
CA GLU A 217 -16.20 8.60 3.91
C GLU A 217 -15.27 9.51 3.11
N VAL A 218 -14.36 10.23 3.78
CA VAL A 218 -13.34 11.04 3.14
C VAL A 218 -12.35 10.13 2.39
N GLY A 219 -11.83 9.09 3.05
CA GLY A 219 -10.94 8.11 2.43
C GLY A 219 -11.53 7.49 1.16
N LYS A 220 -12.82 7.12 1.21
CA LYS A 220 -13.54 6.57 0.07
C LYS A 220 -13.76 7.59 -1.06
N ALA A 221 -14.15 8.83 -0.73
CA ALA A 221 -14.45 9.87 -1.72
C ALA A 221 -13.20 10.31 -2.51
N TYR A 222 -12.03 10.23 -1.89
CA TYR A 222 -10.74 10.58 -2.53
C TYR A 222 -9.91 9.36 -2.93
N GLU A 223 -10.53 8.17 -2.96
CA GLU A 223 -9.93 6.92 -3.44
C GLU A 223 -8.59 6.61 -2.75
N ILE A 224 -8.57 6.78 -1.40
CA ILE A 224 -7.39 6.45 -0.61
C ILE A 224 -7.33 4.93 -0.42
N SER A 225 -6.48 4.28 -1.20
CA SER A 225 -6.27 2.83 -1.19
C SER A 225 -4.98 2.40 -0.51
N GLY A 226 -4.25 3.32 0.10
CA GLY A 226 -3.02 3.09 0.83
C GLY A 226 -2.62 4.33 1.61
N VAL A 227 -1.80 4.20 2.66
CA VAL A 227 -1.31 5.33 3.46
C VAL A 227 0.21 5.22 3.67
N PRO A 228 0.94 6.37 3.80
CA PRO A 228 0.46 7.73 3.70
C PRO A 228 0.15 8.17 2.26
N VAL A 229 -0.80 9.10 2.10
CA VAL A 229 -1.07 9.80 0.83
C VAL A 229 -1.09 11.29 1.09
N PHE A 230 -0.37 12.04 0.27
CA PHE A 230 -0.35 13.48 0.33
C PHE A 230 -1.10 14.05 -0.87
N MET A 231 -2.04 14.95 -0.62
CA MET A 231 -2.75 15.67 -1.67
C MET A 231 -2.69 17.17 -1.42
N LEU A 232 -2.46 17.91 -2.49
CA LEU A 232 -2.55 19.37 -2.48
C LEU A 232 -3.84 19.78 -3.20
N PHE A 233 -4.63 20.59 -2.52
CA PHE A 233 -5.91 21.12 -3.02
C PHE A 233 -5.82 22.62 -3.24
N LYS A 234 -6.61 23.14 -4.19
CA LYS A 234 -6.88 24.56 -4.38
C LYS A 234 -8.25 24.73 -5.02
N ASN A 235 -9.09 25.61 -4.47
CA ASN A 235 -10.48 25.81 -4.90
C ASN A 235 -11.31 24.52 -4.95
N GLY A 236 -11.09 23.60 -4.01
CA GLY A 236 -11.80 22.31 -3.93
C GLY A 236 -11.25 21.20 -4.84
N GLU A 237 -10.28 21.51 -5.72
CA GLU A 237 -9.75 20.55 -6.67
C GLU A 237 -8.38 19.99 -6.24
N VAL A 238 -8.14 18.71 -6.53
CA VAL A 238 -6.82 18.06 -6.34
C VAL A 238 -5.89 18.54 -7.44
N ILE A 239 -4.83 19.27 -7.08
CA ILE A 239 -3.84 19.77 -8.01
C ILE A 239 -2.53 18.96 -7.99
N TRP A 240 -2.31 18.16 -6.96
CA TRP A 240 -1.17 17.26 -6.86
C TRP A 240 -1.47 16.12 -5.89
N LYS A 241 -0.89 14.94 -6.13
CA LYS A 241 -1.01 13.74 -5.30
C LYS A 241 0.32 12.98 -5.26
N HIS A 242 0.67 12.44 -4.08
CA HIS A 242 1.80 11.53 -3.88
C HIS A 242 1.41 10.40 -2.92
N ASN A 243 1.85 9.18 -3.23
CA ASN A 243 1.63 8.00 -2.40
C ASN A 243 2.96 7.57 -1.75
N GLY A 244 2.92 7.25 -0.46
CA GLY A 244 4.07 6.77 0.31
C GLY A 244 4.94 7.88 0.88
N LEU A 245 6.12 7.50 1.40
CA LEU A 245 7.08 8.43 1.99
C LEU A 245 7.59 9.45 0.96
N ILE A 246 7.79 10.68 1.41
CA ILE A 246 8.28 11.79 0.58
C ILE A 246 9.21 12.69 1.40
N ALA A 247 10.18 13.29 0.76
CA ALA A 247 11.07 14.26 1.39
C ALA A 247 10.34 15.57 1.70
N LYS A 248 10.70 16.22 2.82
CA LYS A 248 10.14 17.52 3.23
C LYS A 248 10.28 18.57 2.12
N GLU A 249 11.44 18.62 1.49
CA GLU A 249 11.79 19.58 0.46
C GLU A 249 10.86 19.49 -0.76
N GLU A 250 10.40 18.28 -1.10
CA GLU A 250 9.46 18.09 -2.20
C GLU A 250 8.04 18.57 -1.81
N LEU A 251 7.58 18.30 -0.59
CA LEU A 251 6.31 18.86 -0.08
C LEU A 251 6.35 20.39 -0.07
N GLU A 252 7.45 20.98 0.42
CA GLU A 252 7.64 22.43 0.39
C GLU A 252 7.64 23.00 -1.03
N LYS A 253 8.28 22.33 -1.97
CA LYS A 253 8.31 22.75 -3.38
C LYS A 253 6.89 22.77 -3.95
N GLN A 254 6.08 21.74 -3.69
CA GLN A 254 4.69 21.70 -4.15
C GLN A 254 3.85 22.83 -3.53
N LEU A 255 3.99 23.09 -2.23
CA LEU A 255 3.34 24.22 -1.57
C LEU A 255 3.76 25.56 -2.18
N LYS A 256 5.06 25.80 -2.33
CA LYS A 256 5.61 27.06 -2.85
C LYS A 256 5.14 27.39 -4.28
N THR A 257 4.88 26.39 -5.11
CA THR A 257 4.39 26.62 -6.48
C THR A 257 2.95 27.12 -6.52
N GLN A 258 2.22 27.03 -5.41
CA GLN A 258 0.80 27.38 -5.33
C GLN A 258 0.52 28.64 -4.49
N LEU A 259 1.54 29.20 -3.85
CA LEU A 259 1.46 30.45 -3.11
C LEU A 259 1.53 31.65 -4.05
#